data_eda3a0f2d593ecc21285b2ad7064fe21
#
_entry.id   eda3a0f2d593ecc21285b2ad7064fe21
#
_cell.length_a   1.000
_cell.length_b   1.000
_cell.length_c   1.000
_cell.angle_alpha   90.00
_cell.angle_beta   90.00
_cell.angle_gamma   90.00
#
_symmetry.space_group_name_H-M   'P 1'
#
loop_
_entity.id
_entity.type
_entity.pdbx_description
1 polymer ?
#
loop_
_entity_poly.entity_id
_entity_poly.type
_entity_poly.pdbx_seq_one_letter_code
_entity_poly.pdbx_strand_id
1 'polypeptide(L)'
;MMDRFGPRPDLSVIRDDVRAIKAYPVPSAVGFVKLDAMENPFSLPEGLQQQLGERLGRQALNRYPMSDPRGFKERLGKLVGLPPGMQLMLGNGSDELIHLLILACAKPGATVLAPAPSFVMYEMSARFDHCKYVGVPLKEDFALDTVRMLLAIEEHKPAIVFMAYPNNPTGNLFERSAIEMILRAAPGIVVLDEAYLPFAQDTWMPWLKRAPNLLVLRTLSKLGLAGIRLGYLAADADWIEQFEKLRPPYNVSVLTLAAADLMLEHMSILDSQAASLRGERAKLLGQLQGMPGVRAFESAANFILFRVKDAATVFAGIKQRGVLIKNLAGSHALLEGCLRVTVGTAAENETFVKALRASLNVGQ
;
A
#
# COMPACT_ATOMS: atom_id res chain seq x y z
N MET A 1 35.38 37.54 15.89
CA MET A 1 34.17 36.72 16.03
C MET A 1 33.62 36.56 14.62
N MET A 2 33.83 35.40 13.98
CA MET A 2 33.28 35.17 12.64
C MET A 2 31.75 35.09 12.74
N ASP A 3 31.11 35.83 11.86
CA ASP A 3 29.65 35.88 11.73
C ASP A 3 29.12 34.46 11.51
N ARG A 4 28.48 33.88 12.51
CA ARG A 4 27.87 32.54 12.43
C ARG A 4 26.60 32.49 11.58
N PHE A 5 26.15 33.64 11.11
CA PHE A 5 24.92 33.78 10.31
C PHE A 5 25.27 34.03 8.84
N GLY A 6 25.75 33.01 8.14
CA GLY A 6 25.88 33.02 6.70
C GLY A 6 24.53 33.10 5.97
N PRO A 7 24.51 33.53 4.68
CA PRO A 7 23.28 33.72 3.89
C PRO A 7 22.51 32.41 3.60
N ARG A 8 23.05 31.25 3.92
CA ARG A 8 22.40 29.90 3.71
C ARG A 8 22.68 29.00 4.90
N PRO A 9 21.71 28.11 5.23
CA PRO A 9 21.93 27.13 6.27
C PRO A 9 23.04 26.16 5.89
N ASP A 10 23.83 25.74 6.89
CA ASP A 10 24.80 24.66 6.72
C ASP A 10 24.06 23.31 6.80
N LEU A 11 23.92 22.63 5.66
CA LEU A 11 23.25 21.34 5.55
C LEU A 11 24.17 20.15 5.81
N SER A 12 25.43 20.37 6.21
CA SER A 12 26.39 19.28 6.48
C SER A 12 25.96 18.37 7.65
N VAL A 13 25.13 18.90 8.54
CA VAL A 13 24.52 18.14 9.64
C VAL A 13 23.47 17.10 9.20
N ILE A 14 22.97 17.23 7.96
CA ILE A 14 22.03 16.27 7.39
C ILE A 14 22.81 15.14 6.73
N ARG A 15 22.42 13.91 6.97
CA ARG A 15 23.00 12.70 6.40
C ARG A 15 23.11 12.81 4.88
N ASP A 16 24.24 12.34 4.32
CA ASP A 16 24.52 12.42 2.88
C ASP A 16 23.51 11.65 2.03
N ASP A 17 23.10 10.46 2.51
CA ASP A 17 22.08 9.63 1.87
C ASP A 17 20.72 10.34 1.82
N VAL A 18 20.35 11.10 2.87
CA VAL A 18 19.11 11.90 2.89
C VAL A 18 19.23 13.08 1.91
N ARG A 19 20.38 13.72 1.85
CA ARG A 19 20.61 14.84 0.89
C ARG A 19 20.60 14.38 -0.57
N ALA A 20 20.95 13.13 -0.83
CA ALA A 20 21.00 12.56 -2.17
C ALA A 20 19.63 12.12 -2.72
N ILE A 21 18.62 11.91 -1.87
CA ILE A 21 17.28 11.48 -2.31
C ILE A 21 16.40 12.68 -2.66
N LYS A 22 15.44 12.43 -3.56
CA LYS A 22 14.38 13.40 -3.87
C LYS A 22 13.13 13.05 -3.07
N ALA A 23 12.38 14.08 -2.65
CA ALA A 23 11.06 13.87 -2.07
C ALA A 23 10.17 13.05 -3.02
N TYR A 24 9.34 12.17 -2.45
CA TYR A 24 8.42 11.36 -3.26
C TYR A 24 7.47 12.27 -4.05
N PRO A 25 7.46 12.20 -5.39
CA PRO A 25 6.66 13.10 -6.19
C PRO A 25 5.18 12.70 -6.16
N VAL A 26 4.33 13.64 -5.74
CA VAL A 26 2.87 13.51 -5.83
C VAL A 26 2.39 14.47 -6.91
N PRO A 27 1.94 13.98 -8.08
CA PRO A 27 1.45 14.85 -9.14
C PRO A 27 0.11 15.49 -8.74
N SER A 28 -0.08 16.75 -9.18
CA SER A 28 -1.40 17.39 -9.06
C SER A 28 -2.39 16.68 -9.98
N ALA A 29 -3.57 16.36 -9.44
CA ALA A 29 -4.66 15.73 -10.18
C ALA A 29 -5.78 16.73 -10.55
N VAL A 30 -5.59 18.03 -10.32
CA VAL A 30 -6.60 19.06 -10.63
C VAL A 30 -6.88 19.06 -12.13
N GLY A 31 -8.15 18.87 -12.49
CA GLY A 31 -8.60 18.83 -13.89
C GLY A 31 -8.41 17.48 -14.60
N PHE A 32 -7.99 16.44 -13.88
CA PHE A 32 -7.82 15.10 -14.43
C PHE A 32 -8.84 14.10 -13.87
N VAL A 33 -9.22 13.11 -14.67
CA VAL A 33 -9.74 11.84 -14.16
C VAL A 33 -8.59 11.12 -13.44
N LYS A 34 -8.67 10.99 -12.11
CA LYS A 34 -7.57 10.56 -11.25
C LYS A 34 -7.54 9.04 -11.07
N LEU A 35 -6.67 8.36 -11.82
CA LEU A 35 -6.53 6.90 -11.83
C LEU A 35 -5.08 6.45 -11.54
N ASP A 36 -4.34 7.19 -10.71
CA ASP A 36 -2.91 6.95 -10.43
C ASP A 36 -2.61 6.36 -9.06
N ALA A 37 -3.47 6.59 -8.05
CA ALA A 37 -3.14 6.36 -6.63
C ALA A 37 -3.94 5.25 -5.95
N MET A 38 -4.65 4.41 -6.70
CA MET A 38 -5.45 3.28 -6.20
C MET A 38 -6.44 3.71 -5.11
N GLU A 39 -7.06 4.87 -5.29
CA GLU A 39 -8.13 5.37 -4.43
C GLU A 39 -9.49 4.78 -4.84
N ASN A 40 -10.45 4.81 -3.94
CA ASN A 40 -11.84 4.49 -4.23
C ASN A 40 -12.50 5.76 -4.85
N PRO A 41 -13.11 5.68 -6.05
CA PRO A 41 -13.70 6.83 -6.71
C PRO A 41 -15.05 7.26 -6.12
N PHE A 42 -15.67 6.43 -5.28
CA PHE A 42 -16.99 6.70 -4.73
C PHE A 42 -16.91 7.59 -3.51
N SER A 43 -17.73 8.66 -3.48
CA SER A 43 -18.00 9.43 -2.29
C SER A 43 -18.93 8.67 -1.35
N LEU A 44 -18.92 9.06 -0.07
CA LEU A 44 -19.90 8.57 0.89
C LEU A 44 -21.31 9.07 0.50
N PRO A 45 -22.39 8.30 0.76
CA PRO A 45 -23.75 8.78 0.61
C PRO A 45 -24.00 10.04 1.43
N GLU A 46 -24.84 10.96 0.94
CA GLU A 46 -25.08 12.28 1.56
C GLU A 46 -25.50 12.18 3.03
N GLY A 47 -26.44 11.28 3.36
CA GLY A 47 -26.86 11.08 4.77
C GLY A 47 -25.72 10.60 5.67
N LEU A 48 -24.75 9.84 5.15
CA LEU A 48 -23.58 9.41 5.90
C LEU A 48 -22.54 10.54 6.03
N GLN A 49 -22.41 11.39 4.99
CA GLN A 49 -21.57 12.60 5.07
C GLN A 49 -22.09 13.54 6.18
N GLN A 50 -23.41 13.72 6.29
CA GLN A 50 -24.01 14.52 7.34
C GLN A 50 -23.73 13.94 8.74
N GLN A 51 -23.97 12.64 8.93
CA GLN A 51 -23.66 11.95 10.20
C GLN A 51 -22.18 12.07 10.57
N LEU A 52 -21.29 11.95 9.58
CA LEU A 52 -19.86 12.13 9.76
C LEU A 52 -19.54 13.55 10.21
N GLY A 53 -20.12 14.56 9.56
CA GLY A 53 -19.96 15.98 9.94
C GLY A 53 -20.38 16.26 11.38
N GLU A 54 -21.54 15.75 11.80
CA GLU A 54 -22.03 15.88 13.18
C GLU A 54 -21.10 15.16 14.18
N ARG A 55 -20.66 13.93 13.87
CA ARG A 55 -19.76 13.16 14.76
C ARG A 55 -18.41 13.85 14.92
N LEU A 56 -17.84 14.37 13.83
CA LEU A 56 -16.57 15.09 13.86
C LEU A 56 -16.67 16.43 14.59
N GLY A 57 -17.76 17.19 14.41
CA GLY A 57 -18.00 18.46 15.08
C GLY A 57 -18.14 18.36 16.60
N ARG A 58 -18.45 17.18 17.13
CA ARG A 58 -18.56 16.93 18.58
C ARG A 58 -17.23 16.51 19.22
N GLN A 59 -16.14 16.35 18.43
CA GLN A 59 -14.86 15.93 19.00
C GLN A 59 -14.16 17.05 19.76
N ALA A 60 -13.57 16.71 20.89
CA ALA A 60 -12.81 17.65 21.73
C ALA A 60 -11.42 17.90 21.13
N LEU A 61 -11.33 18.83 20.14
CA LEU A 61 -10.08 19.11 19.43
C LEU A 61 -8.98 19.72 20.32
N ASN A 62 -9.35 20.22 21.50
CA ASN A 62 -8.44 20.77 22.51
C ASN A 62 -7.86 19.71 23.46
N ARG A 63 -8.13 18.43 23.22
CA ARG A 63 -7.66 17.31 24.03
C ARG A 63 -6.93 16.29 23.16
N TYR A 64 -5.90 15.67 23.74
CA TYR A 64 -5.25 14.53 23.11
C TYR A 64 -6.22 13.35 22.97
N PRO A 65 -6.09 12.53 21.92
CA PRO A 65 -6.83 11.27 21.80
C PRO A 65 -6.47 10.31 22.93
N MET A 66 -7.27 9.26 23.12
CA MET A 66 -6.91 8.16 24.00
C MET A 66 -5.64 7.47 23.46
N SER A 67 -4.66 7.22 24.33
CA SER A 67 -3.41 6.54 23.96
C SER A 67 -3.65 5.09 23.51
N ASP A 68 -4.67 4.43 24.09
CA ASP A 68 -5.10 3.08 23.70
C ASP A 68 -6.62 3.06 23.48
N PRO A 69 -7.10 3.15 22.23
CA PRO A 69 -8.52 3.12 21.91
C PRO A 69 -9.06 1.67 21.91
N ARG A 70 -9.02 0.99 23.06
CA ARG A 70 -9.40 -0.44 23.19
C ARG A 70 -10.76 -0.75 22.60
N GLY A 71 -11.79 0.03 22.92
CA GLY A 71 -13.13 -0.22 22.38
C GLY A 71 -13.20 -0.18 20.85
N PHE A 72 -12.45 0.71 20.21
CA PHE A 72 -12.31 0.72 18.75
C PHE A 72 -11.56 -0.51 18.25
N LYS A 73 -10.40 -0.86 18.85
CA LYS A 73 -9.61 -2.05 18.48
C LYS A 73 -10.44 -3.34 18.61
N GLU A 74 -11.25 -3.47 19.64
CA GLU A 74 -12.13 -4.62 19.85
C GLU A 74 -13.20 -4.73 18.75
N ARG A 75 -13.87 -3.63 18.39
CA ARG A 75 -14.86 -3.61 17.31
C ARG A 75 -14.20 -3.93 15.97
N LEU A 76 -13.08 -3.29 15.66
CA LEU A 76 -12.31 -3.57 14.45
C LEU A 76 -11.85 -5.03 14.42
N GLY A 77 -11.31 -5.55 15.53
CA GLY A 77 -10.85 -6.94 15.64
C GLY A 77 -11.97 -7.94 15.35
N LYS A 78 -13.17 -7.73 15.90
CA LYS A 78 -14.35 -8.57 15.59
C LYS A 78 -14.71 -8.51 14.11
N LEU A 79 -14.73 -7.32 13.53
CA LEU A 79 -15.08 -7.11 12.13
C LEU A 79 -14.12 -7.80 11.17
N VAL A 80 -12.82 -7.73 11.46
CA VAL A 80 -11.79 -8.31 10.57
C VAL A 80 -11.45 -9.77 10.86
N GLY A 81 -12.16 -10.41 11.79
CA GLY A 81 -11.96 -11.80 12.16
C GLY A 81 -10.61 -12.03 12.86
N LEU A 82 -10.19 -11.11 13.72
CA LEU A 82 -8.96 -11.24 14.50
C LEU A 82 -9.01 -12.49 15.38
N PRO A 83 -8.06 -13.42 15.26
CA PRO A 83 -8.08 -14.63 16.07
C PRO A 83 -7.85 -14.33 17.56
N PRO A 84 -8.42 -15.13 18.49
CA PRO A 84 -8.16 -14.98 19.91
C PRO A 84 -6.67 -15.07 20.26
N GLY A 85 -6.21 -14.19 21.16
CA GLY A 85 -4.79 -14.06 21.55
C GLY A 85 -4.00 -13.09 20.68
N MET A 86 -4.52 -12.72 19.51
CA MET A 86 -3.92 -11.71 18.65
C MET A 86 -4.37 -10.30 19.05
N GLN A 87 -3.54 -9.31 18.77
CA GLN A 87 -3.81 -7.89 19.05
C GLN A 87 -3.66 -7.02 17.81
N LEU A 88 -4.21 -5.80 17.90
CA LEU A 88 -4.10 -4.77 16.87
C LEU A 88 -3.25 -3.60 17.38
N MET A 89 -2.33 -3.13 16.53
CA MET A 89 -1.66 -1.84 16.65
C MET A 89 -2.19 -0.92 15.55
N LEU A 90 -2.53 0.33 15.89
CA LEU A 90 -3.00 1.34 14.94
C LEU A 90 -1.86 2.26 14.52
N GLY A 91 -1.88 2.69 13.26
CA GLY A 91 -0.92 3.65 12.72
C GLY A 91 -1.58 4.68 11.81
N ASN A 92 -0.87 5.76 11.56
CA ASN A 92 -1.29 6.84 10.68
C ASN A 92 -1.14 6.46 9.20
N GLY A 93 -1.88 5.43 8.80
CA GLY A 93 -1.72 4.66 7.57
C GLY A 93 -0.74 3.49 7.74
N SER A 94 -0.71 2.60 6.74
CA SER A 94 0.23 1.47 6.72
C SER A 94 1.69 1.90 6.59
N ASP A 95 1.95 3.06 6.00
CA ASP A 95 3.32 3.57 5.81
C ASP A 95 4.03 3.84 7.14
N GLU A 96 3.32 4.42 8.14
CA GLU A 96 3.87 4.58 9.49
C GLU A 96 4.18 3.22 10.13
N LEU A 97 3.27 2.25 9.98
CA LEU A 97 3.48 0.91 10.54
C LEU A 97 4.66 0.18 9.89
N ILE A 98 4.85 0.30 8.57
CA ILE A 98 6.02 -0.24 7.86
C ILE A 98 7.31 0.35 8.46
N HIS A 99 7.36 1.68 8.64
CA HIS A 99 8.51 2.36 9.21
C HIS A 99 8.78 1.89 10.66
N LEU A 100 7.75 1.83 11.51
CA LEU A 100 7.90 1.38 12.90
C LEU A 100 8.38 -0.08 13.02
N LEU A 101 7.91 -0.97 12.12
CA LEU A 101 8.38 -2.35 12.07
C LEU A 101 9.87 -2.44 11.71
N ILE A 102 10.31 -1.67 10.73
CA ILE A 102 11.72 -1.63 10.32
C ILE A 102 12.57 -1.03 11.44
N LEU A 103 12.15 0.10 12.01
CA LEU A 103 12.82 0.74 13.15
C LEU A 103 12.99 -0.23 14.33
N ALA A 104 11.97 -1.02 14.64
CA ALA A 104 12.01 -2.02 15.71
C ALA A 104 13.10 -3.10 15.49
N CYS A 105 13.38 -3.40 14.24
CA CYS A 105 14.31 -4.44 13.82
C CYS A 105 15.67 -3.91 13.37
N ALA A 106 15.88 -2.58 13.36
CA ALA A 106 17.07 -1.90 12.84
C ALA A 106 18.30 -2.09 13.73
N LYS A 107 18.78 -3.33 13.86
CA LYS A 107 20.08 -3.64 14.48
C LYS A 107 21.19 -3.44 13.44
N PRO A 108 22.46 -3.19 13.87
CA PRO A 108 23.58 -3.14 12.94
C PRO A 108 23.64 -4.37 12.02
N GLY A 109 23.61 -4.15 10.70
CA GLY A 109 23.60 -5.22 9.70
C GLY A 109 22.24 -5.87 9.44
N ALA A 110 21.15 -5.38 10.03
CA ALA A 110 19.81 -5.90 9.80
C ALA A 110 19.45 -5.80 8.31
N THR A 111 18.80 -6.87 7.81
CA THR A 111 18.35 -6.96 6.42
C THR A 111 16.82 -6.96 6.37
N VAL A 112 16.28 -6.14 5.48
CA VAL A 112 14.88 -6.14 5.04
C VAL A 112 14.84 -6.77 3.64
N LEU A 113 14.02 -7.80 3.46
CA LEU A 113 13.90 -8.54 2.20
C LEU A 113 12.48 -8.42 1.66
N ALA A 114 12.34 -8.27 0.34
CA ALA A 114 11.04 -8.30 -0.32
C ALA A 114 11.18 -8.82 -1.76
N PRO A 115 10.12 -9.36 -2.38
CA PRO A 115 10.07 -9.52 -3.83
C PRO A 115 10.24 -8.18 -4.53
N ALA A 116 10.81 -8.16 -5.74
CA ALA A 116 10.98 -6.94 -6.53
C ALA A 116 10.57 -7.17 -8.01
N PRO A 117 9.75 -6.29 -8.60
CA PRO A 117 9.23 -5.05 -8.04
C PRO A 117 8.11 -5.27 -7.01
N SER A 118 8.09 -4.45 -5.97
CA SER A 118 7.05 -4.42 -4.95
C SER A 118 6.80 -2.98 -4.47
N PHE A 119 6.12 -2.81 -3.31
CA PHE A 119 5.79 -1.50 -2.80
C PHE A 119 7.05 -0.74 -2.36
N VAL A 120 7.25 0.43 -2.96
CA VAL A 120 8.48 1.22 -2.82
C VAL A 120 8.83 1.62 -1.38
N MET A 121 7.83 1.71 -0.49
CA MET A 121 8.06 2.12 0.90
C MET A 121 8.85 1.10 1.71
N TYR A 122 8.90 -0.17 1.32
CA TYR A 122 9.74 -1.17 2.00
C TYR A 122 11.23 -0.81 1.86
N GLU A 123 11.67 -0.53 0.63
CA GLU A 123 13.04 -0.11 0.36
C GLU A 123 13.35 1.27 0.95
N MET A 124 12.46 2.24 0.76
CA MET A 124 12.67 3.61 1.27
C MET A 124 12.80 3.62 2.79
N SER A 125 11.90 2.96 3.51
CA SER A 125 11.95 2.90 4.98
C SER A 125 13.17 2.14 5.47
N ALA A 126 13.56 1.03 4.80
CA ALA A 126 14.79 0.31 5.14
C ALA A 126 16.04 1.21 5.04
N ARG A 127 16.11 2.03 3.99
CA ARG A 127 17.21 3.01 3.81
C ARG A 127 17.20 4.09 4.89
N PHE A 128 16.02 4.58 5.29
CA PHE A 128 15.91 5.60 6.34
C PHE A 128 16.47 5.12 7.68
N ASP A 129 16.27 3.84 8.00
CA ASP A 129 16.72 3.20 9.25
C ASP A 129 18.06 2.45 9.10
N HIS A 130 18.84 2.74 8.03
CA HIS A 130 20.15 2.13 7.76
C HIS A 130 20.13 0.58 7.69
N CYS A 131 18.99 -0.02 7.39
CA CYS A 131 18.92 -1.44 7.12
C CYS A 131 19.34 -1.75 5.68
N LYS A 132 19.99 -2.90 5.48
CA LYS A 132 20.25 -3.43 4.13
C LYS A 132 18.92 -3.85 3.52
N TYR A 133 18.57 -3.31 2.34
CA TYR A 133 17.43 -3.79 1.57
C TYR A 133 17.89 -4.81 0.53
N VAL A 134 17.17 -5.94 0.42
CA VAL A 134 17.39 -6.99 -0.58
C VAL A 134 16.09 -7.22 -1.33
N GLY A 135 16.05 -6.75 -2.58
CA GLY A 135 14.96 -7.02 -3.51
C GLY A 135 15.22 -8.29 -4.30
N VAL A 136 14.40 -9.33 -4.13
CA VAL A 136 14.50 -10.58 -4.89
C VAL A 136 13.65 -10.48 -6.15
N PRO A 137 14.25 -10.58 -7.37
CA PRO A 137 13.49 -10.40 -8.59
C PRO A 137 12.35 -11.42 -8.73
N LEU A 138 11.16 -10.93 -9.09
CA LEU A 138 10.05 -11.74 -9.56
C LEU A 138 10.40 -12.37 -10.90
N LYS A 139 9.64 -13.39 -11.33
CA LYS A 139 9.72 -13.94 -12.68
C LYS A 139 9.16 -12.94 -13.71
N GLU A 140 9.35 -13.20 -14.99
CA GLU A 140 8.89 -12.33 -16.09
C GLU A 140 7.36 -12.16 -16.15
N ASP A 141 6.63 -13.15 -15.65
CA ASP A 141 5.16 -13.13 -15.50
C ASP A 141 4.69 -12.53 -14.16
N PHE A 142 5.63 -11.98 -13.38
CA PHE A 142 5.45 -11.47 -12.04
C PHE A 142 5.08 -12.52 -10.97
N ALA A 143 5.18 -13.81 -11.28
CA ALA A 143 5.09 -14.85 -10.27
C ALA A 143 6.29 -14.79 -9.31
N LEU A 144 6.08 -15.21 -8.06
CA LEU A 144 7.16 -15.29 -7.08
C LEU A 144 8.17 -16.36 -7.46
N ASP A 145 9.44 -16.00 -7.49
CA ASP A 145 10.52 -17.00 -7.59
C ASP A 145 10.83 -17.55 -6.19
N THR A 146 10.11 -18.59 -5.81
CA THR A 146 10.22 -19.19 -4.48
C THR A 146 11.61 -19.68 -4.17
N VAL A 147 12.31 -20.26 -5.17
CA VAL A 147 13.68 -20.78 -4.99
C VAL A 147 14.63 -19.63 -4.66
N ARG A 148 14.61 -18.56 -5.45
CA ARG A 148 15.43 -17.38 -5.18
C ARG A 148 15.09 -16.72 -3.85
N MET A 149 13.81 -16.66 -3.46
CA MET A 149 13.40 -16.14 -2.17
C MET A 149 13.99 -16.95 -1.01
N LEU A 150 13.93 -18.27 -1.06
CA LEU A 150 14.48 -19.16 -0.03
C LEU A 150 16.01 -19.05 0.06
N LEU A 151 16.71 -19.00 -1.07
CA LEU A 151 18.17 -18.79 -1.11
C LEU A 151 18.55 -17.43 -0.51
N ALA A 152 17.82 -16.37 -0.85
CA ALA A 152 18.07 -15.05 -0.30
C ALA A 152 17.78 -14.98 1.22
N ILE A 153 16.78 -15.69 1.71
CA ILE A 153 16.49 -15.81 3.15
C ILE A 153 17.64 -16.53 3.86
N GLU A 154 18.14 -17.62 3.27
CA GLU A 154 19.27 -18.37 3.82
C GLU A 154 20.54 -17.54 3.86
N GLU A 155 20.88 -16.85 2.78
CA GLU A 155 22.09 -16.03 2.65
C GLU A 155 22.06 -14.81 3.58
N HIS A 156 20.95 -14.08 3.57
CA HIS A 156 20.89 -12.76 4.23
C HIS A 156 20.28 -12.79 5.63
N LYS A 157 19.67 -13.90 6.07
CA LYS A 157 19.03 -14.05 7.38
C LYS A 157 18.20 -12.80 7.76
N PRO A 158 17.20 -12.40 6.94
CA PRO A 158 16.51 -11.12 7.10
C PRO A 158 15.81 -11.02 8.45
N ALA A 159 15.87 -9.82 9.05
CA ALA A 159 15.07 -9.49 10.22
C ALA A 159 13.58 -9.35 9.84
N ILE A 160 13.31 -8.87 8.61
CA ILE A 160 11.95 -8.69 8.09
C ILE A 160 11.89 -9.17 6.63
N VAL A 161 10.83 -9.90 6.30
CA VAL A 161 10.41 -10.19 4.93
C VAL A 161 9.08 -9.51 4.69
N PHE A 162 9.01 -8.53 3.79
CA PHE A 162 7.72 -7.94 3.36
C PHE A 162 7.20 -8.63 2.11
N MET A 163 5.90 -8.90 2.08
CA MET A 163 5.20 -9.45 0.93
C MET A 163 3.85 -8.74 0.77
N ALA A 164 3.71 -7.87 -0.22
CA ALA A 164 2.41 -7.28 -0.57
C ALA A 164 1.48 -8.34 -1.18
N TYR A 165 0.26 -8.44 -0.70
CA TYR A 165 -0.70 -9.49 -1.05
C TYR A 165 -2.13 -8.93 -1.16
N PRO A 166 -2.58 -8.55 -2.36
CA PRO A 166 -1.92 -8.55 -3.69
C PRO A 166 -0.68 -7.67 -3.79
N ASN A 167 0.26 -8.06 -4.67
CA ASN A 167 1.47 -7.28 -4.87
C ASN A 167 1.19 -5.95 -5.59
N ASN A 168 1.89 -4.92 -5.21
CA ASN A 168 1.89 -3.62 -5.87
C ASN A 168 3.31 -3.35 -6.42
N PRO A 169 3.52 -3.18 -7.75
CA PRO A 169 2.53 -2.72 -8.72
C PRO A 169 1.92 -3.80 -9.63
N THR A 170 2.17 -5.07 -9.41
CA THR A 170 1.84 -6.13 -10.37
C THR A 170 0.39 -6.62 -10.28
N GLY A 171 -0.26 -6.46 -9.11
CA GLY A 171 -1.68 -6.76 -8.89
C GLY A 171 -1.99 -8.23 -8.58
N ASN A 172 -1.06 -9.14 -8.81
CA ASN A 172 -1.26 -10.57 -8.61
C ASN A 172 -1.15 -11.00 -7.15
N LEU A 173 -1.72 -12.16 -6.84
CA LEU A 173 -1.48 -12.89 -5.61
C LEU A 173 -0.32 -13.87 -5.81
N PHE A 174 0.50 -14.02 -4.79
CA PHE A 174 1.53 -15.07 -4.76
C PHE A 174 0.90 -16.39 -4.29
N GLU A 175 1.46 -17.51 -4.77
CA GLU A 175 1.01 -18.84 -4.38
C GLU A 175 1.12 -19.05 -2.86
N ARG A 176 0.03 -19.55 -2.24
CA ARG A 176 -0.02 -19.75 -0.77
C ARG A 176 1.06 -20.71 -0.29
N SER A 177 1.32 -21.79 -1.04
CA SER A 177 2.40 -22.74 -0.73
C SER A 177 3.78 -22.10 -0.69
N ALA A 178 4.04 -21.13 -1.57
CA ALA A 178 5.29 -20.38 -1.58
C ALA A 178 5.44 -19.50 -0.34
N ILE A 179 4.35 -18.81 0.05
CA ILE A 179 4.31 -17.99 1.28
C ILE A 179 4.51 -18.87 2.52
N GLU A 180 3.90 -20.05 2.58
CA GLU A 180 4.09 -21.01 3.68
C GLU A 180 5.55 -21.47 3.81
N MET A 181 6.23 -21.73 2.69
CA MET A 181 7.67 -22.06 2.69
C MET A 181 8.51 -20.91 3.23
N ILE A 182 8.20 -19.67 2.83
CA ILE A 182 8.88 -18.47 3.31
C ILE A 182 8.67 -18.27 4.81
N LEU A 183 7.42 -18.43 5.30
CA LEU A 183 7.11 -18.34 6.73
C LEU A 183 7.92 -19.33 7.57
N ARG A 184 8.15 -20.54 7.06
CA ARG A 184 8.96 -21.57 7.74
C ARG A 184 10.46 -21.29 7.68
N ALA A 185 10.94 -20.70 6.59
CA ALA A 185 12.36 -20.47 6.34
C ALA A 185 12.87 -19.16 6.97
N ALA A 186 12.00 -18.14 7.11
CA ALA A 186 12.39 -16.83 7.59
C ALA A 186 12.77 -16.87 9.08
N PRO A 187 14.02 -16.46 9.45
CA PRO A 187 14.44 -16.40 10.85
C PRO A 187 13.83 -15.22 11.60
N GLY A 188 13.41 -14.19 10.88
CA GLY A 188 12.75 -12.99 11.39
C GLY A 188 11.24 -12.99 11.09
N ILE A 189 10.64 -11.81 11.22
CA ILE A 189 9.21 -11.62 10.95
C ILE A 189 8.90 -11.60 9.46
N VAL A 190 7.70 -12.10 9.11
CA VAL A 190 7.14 -12.02 7.76
C VAL A 190 5.88 -11.16 7.81
N VAL A 191 5.87 -10.07 7.08
CA VAL A 191 4.75 -9.14 7.02
C VAL A 191 3.98 -9.36 5.72
N LEU A 192 2.74 -9.82 5.82
CA LEU A 192 1.81 -9.84 4.69
C LEU A 192 1.03 -8.54 4.67
N ASP A 193 1.32 -7.72 3.67
CA ASP A 193 0.66 -6.43 3.46
C ASP A 193 -0.60 -6.63 2.61
N GLU A 194 -1.72 -6.71 3.29
CA GLU A 194 -3.05 -6.91 2.72
C GLU A 194 -3.77 -5.57 2.44
N ALA A 195 -3.05 -4.53 2.02
CA ALA A 195 -3.64 -3.22 1.73
C ALA A 195 -4.78 -3.29 0.70
N TYR A 196 -4.75 -4.27 -0.20
CA TYR A 196 -5.75 -4.47 -1.26
C TYR A 196 -6.74 -5.61 -0.97
N LEU A 197 -6.81 -6.09 0.27
CA LEU A 197 -7.73 -7.16 0.70
C LEU A 197 -9.19 -6.97 0.22
N PRO A 198 -9.79 -5.75 0.23
CA PRO A 198 -11.18 -5.58 -0.20
C PRO A 198 -11.45 -6.07 -1.64
N PHE A 199 -10.41 -6.16 -2.45
CA PHE A 199 -10.47 -6.56 -3.85
C PHE A 199 -10.00 -8.00 -4.09
N ALA A 200 -9.10 -8.52 -3.25
CA ALA A 200 -8.54 -9.87 -3.35
C ALA A 200 -9.47 -10.94 -2.78
N GLN A 201 -10.19 -10.64 -1.70
CA GLN A 201 -11.07 -11.57 -0.97
C GLN A 201 -10.32 -12.83 -0.46
N ASP A 202 -9.01 -12.73 -0.29
CA ASP A 202 -8.16 -13.78 0.28
C ASP A 202 -7.26 -13.19 1.37
N THR A 203 -7.20 -13.82 2.54
CA THR A 203 -6.51 -13.29 3.71
C THR A 203 -5.69 -14.33 4.46
N TRP A 204 -4.63 -13.85 5.09
CA TRP A 204 -3.78 -14.61 6.00
C TRP A 204 -4.13 -14.38 7.48
N MET A 205 -5.13 -13.58 7.79
CA MET A 205 -5.54 -13.31 9.17
C MET A 205 -5.75 -14.59 10.02
N PRO A 206 -6.42 -15.67 9.52
CA PRO A 206 -6.55 -16.91 10.29
C PRO A 206 -5.23 -17.65 10.55
N TRP A 207 -4.18 -17.35 9.77
CA TRP A 207 -2.88 -17.99 9.89
C TRP A 207 -2.01 -17.42 11.02
N LEU A 208 -2.36 -16.29 11.60
CA LEU A 208 -1.67 -15.70 12.75
C LEU A 208 -1.50 -16.70 13.91
N LYS A 209 -2.44 -17.61 14.09
CA LYS A 209 -2.34 -18.69 15.10
C LYS A 209 -1.38 -19.82 14.73
N ARG A 210 -0.99 -19.94 13.47
CA ARG A 210 -0.20 -21.07 12.95
C ARG A 210 1.25 -20.70 12.72
N ALA A 211 1.52 -19.42 12.50
CA ALA A 211 2.84 -18.90 12.16
C ALA A 211 3.18 -17.76 13.14
N PRO A 212 3.96 -18.02 14.19
CA PRO A 212 4.23 -17.03 15.24
C PRO A 212 5.06 -15.83 14.75
N ASN A 213 5.72 -15.95 13.60
CA ASN A 213 6.48 -14.89 12.95
C ASN A 213 5.67 -14.14 11.86
N LEU A 214 4.39 -14.48 11.67
CA LEU A 214 3.50 -13.80 10.72
C LEU A 214 2.91 -12.54 11.35
N LEU A 215 2.95 -11.44 10.60
CA LEU A 215 2.22 -10.22 10.86
C LEU A 215 1.34 -9.88 9.67
N VAL A 216 0.12 -9.42 9.90
CA VAL A 216 -0.80 -8.98 8.83
C VAL A 216 -0.98 -7.47 8.93
N LEU A 217 -0.57 -6.76 7.89
CA LEU A 217 -0.66 -5.32 7.77
C LEU A 217 -1.84 -4.95 6.86
N ARG A 218 -2.67 -3.98 7.28
CA ARG A 218 -3.82 -3.50 6.51
C ARG A 218 -3.98 -1.99 6.61
N THR A 219 -4.74 -1.44 5.67
CA THR A 219 -5.12 -0.02 5.66
C THR A 219 -6.58 0.17 5.27
N LEU A 220 -7.22 1.20 5.81
CA LEU A 220 -8.55 1.61 5.36
C LEU A 220 -8.49 2.50 4.09
N SER A 221 -7.28 2.92 3.68
CA SER A 221 -7.09 3.82 2.54
C SER A 221 -7.67 3.29 1.24
N LYS A 222 -7.52 1.98 0.97
CA LYS A 222 -7.97 1.40 -0.30
C LYS A 222 -9.44 1.00 -0.29
N LEU A 223 -10.04 0.91 0.89
CA LEU A 223 -11.45 0.63 1.06
C LEU A 223 -12.36 1.85 0.77
N GLY A 224 -11.79 3.06 0.73
CA GLY A 224 -12.53 4.31 0.49
C GLY A 224 -12.29 5.39 1.55
N LEU A 225 -11.35 5.18 2.43
CA LEU A 225 -11.06 6.04 3.56
C LEU A 225 -9.60 6.55 3.53
N ALA A 226 -9.07 6.83 2.34
CA ALA A 226 -7.68 7.29 2.18
C ALA A 226 -7.39 8.57 2.98
N GLY A 227 -8.36 9.49 3.05
CA GLY A 227 -8.22 10.79 3.70
C GLY A 227 -8.09 10.72 5.22
N ILE A 228 -8.60 9.66 5.88
CA ILE A 228 -8.51 9.54 7.35
C ILE A 228 -7.18 8.97 7.84
N ARG A 229 -6.33 8.48 6.94
CA ARG A 229 -4.99 7.99 7.26
C ARG A 229 -4.95 6.95 8.38
N LEU A 230 -5.74 5.87 8.29
CA LEU A 230 -5.74 4.80 9.28
C LEU A 230 -5.28 3.48 8.67
N GLY A 231 -4.25 2.89 9.28
CA GLY A 231 -3.79 1.52 9.07
C GLY A 231 -3.78 0.75 10.38
N TYR A 232 -3.68 -0.56 10.28
CA TYR A 232 -3.52 -1.42 11.43
C TYR A 232 -2.66 -2.65 11.13
N LEU A 233 -1.94 -3.08 12.14
CA LEU A 233 -1.14 -4.29 12.19
C LEU A 233 -1.84 -5.29 13.10
N ALA A 234 -1.98 -6.53 12.65
CA ALA A 234 -2.47 -7.65 13.45
C ALA A 234 -1.34 -8.65 13.65
N ALA A 235 -1.08 -9.05 14.90
CA ALA A 235 -0.04 -10.01 15.24
C ALA A 235 -0.30 -10.62 16.63
N ASP A 236 0.58 -11.55 17.02
CA ASP A 236 0.65 -12.03 18.40
C ASP A 236 0.87 -10.86 19.37
N ALA A 237 0.30 -10.99 20.57
CA ALA A 237 0.34 -9.95 21.60
C ALA A 237 1.76 -9.53 21.98
N ASP A 238 2.71 -10.48 22.01
CA ASP A 238 4.10 -10.20 22.37
C ASP A 238 4.79 -9.31 21.32
N TRP A 239 4.50 -9.49 20.02
CA TRP A 239 4.97 -8.60 18.97
C TRP A 239 4.38 -7.21 19.10
N ILE A 240 3.06 -7.11 19.27
CA ILE A 240 2.38 -5.82 19.39
C ILE A 240 2.91 -5.03 20.59
N GLU A 241 3.16 -5.67 21.72
CA GLU A 241 3.76 -5.02 22.91
C GLU A 241 5.11 -4.35 22.58
N GLN A 242 5.96 -5.01 21.81
CA GLN A 242 7.26 -4.43 21.46
C GLN A 242 7.11 -3.23 20.50
N PHE A 243 6.26 -3.33 19.49
CA PHE A 243 6.08 -2.27 18.50
C PHE A 243 5.36 -1.04 19.07
N GLU A 244 4.43 -1.24 20.00
CA GLU A 244 3.73 -0.13 20.71
C GLU A 244 4.71 0.77 21.50
N LYS A 245 5.89 0.28 21.88
CA LYS A 245 6.94 1.08 22.55
C LYS A 245 7.56 2.14 21.63
N LEU A 246 7.51 1.92 20.31
CA LEU A 246 8.07 2.84 19.31
C LEU A 246 7.01 3.76 18.71
N ARG A 247 5.75 3.41 18.85
CA ARG A 247 4.65 4.22 18.33
C ARG A 247 4.58 5.57 19.07
N PRO A 248 4.62 6.71 18.37
CA PRO A 248 4.46 8.00 19.02
C PRO A 248 3.13 8.02 19.79
N PRO A 249 3.13 8.51 21.05
CA PRO A 249 1.89 8.66 21.79
C PRO A 249 0.92 9.57 21.02
N TYR A 250 -0.36 9.19 21.03
CA TYR A 250 -1.42 9.97 20.38
C TYR A 250 -1.31 10.12 18.85
N ASN A 251 -0.59 9.23 18.17
CA ASN A 251 -0.33 9.31 16.72
C ASN A 251 -1.61 9.34 15.87
N VAL A 252 -2.68 8.62 16.26
CA VAL A 252 -3.96 8.61 15.56
C VAL A 252 -4.87 9.67 16.15
N SER A 253 -5.32 10.63 15.33
CA SER A 253 -6.11 11.77 15.78
C SER A 253 -7.52 11.39 16.25
N VAL A 254 -8.14 12.25 17.08
CA VAL A 254 -9.54 12.08 17.50
C VAL A 254 -10.49 12.05 16.30
N LEU A 255 -10.21 12.85 15.27
CA LEU A 255 -11.02 12.91 14.05
C LEU A 255 -10.91 11.62 13.23
N THR A 256 -9.70 11.08 13.10
CA THR A 256 -9.46 9.78 12.43
C THR A 256 -10.22 8.66 13.12
N LEU A 257 -10.12 8.57 14.46
CA LEU A 257 -10.81 7.52 15.23
C LEU A 257 -12.33 7.68 15.14
N ALA A 258 -12.86 8.92 15.26
CA ALA A 258 -14.29 9.17 15.18
C ALA A 258 -14.87 8.84 13.78
N ALA A 259 -14.14 9.18 12.72
CA ALA A 259 -14.52 8.85 11.35
C ALA A 259 -14.47 7.34 11.11
N ALA A 260 -13.37 6.69 11.51
CA ALA A 260 -13.22 5.25 11.35
C ALA A 260 -14.30 4.48 12.12
N ASP A 261 -14.59 4.89 13.35
CA ASP A 261 -15.60 4.25 14.19
C ASP A 261 -17.01 4.32 13.58
N LEU A 262 -17.39 5.48 13.04
CA LEU A 262 -18.64 5.60 12.28
C LEU A 262 -18.64 4.63 11.07
N MET A 263 -17.52 4.54 10.35
CA MET A 263 -17.45 3.70 9.17
C MET A 263 -17.48 2.20 9.50
N LEU A 264 -17.03 1.76 10.69
CA LEU A 264 -17.21 0.38 11.13
C LEU A 264 -18.70 0.01 11.27
N GLU A 265 -19.56 0.98 11.64
CA GLU A 265 -21.02 0.78 11.71
C GLU A 265 -21.65 0.65 10.30
N HIS A 266 -20.99 1.17 9.26
CA HIS A 266 -21.48 1.26 7.88
C HIS A 266 -20.60 0.50 6.86
N MET A 267 -19.88 -0.54 7.30
CA MET A 267 -18.95 -1.28 6.43
C MET A 267 -19.60 -1.84 5.16
N SER A 268 -20.89 -2.21 5.23
CA SER A 268 -21.63 -2.71 4.07
C SER A 268 -21.66 -1.75 2.87
N ILE A 269 -21.58 -0.45 3.10
CA ILE A 269 -21.48 0.56 2.04
C ILE A 269 -20.13 0.44 1.33
N LEU A 270 -19.05 0.37 2.09
CA LEU A 270 -17.70 0.24 1.55
C LEU A 270 -17.49 -1.10 0.86
N ASP A 271 -18.04 -2.19 1.42
CA ASP A 271 -18.00 -3.53 0.81
C ASP A 271 -18.75 -3.57 -0.52
N SER A 272 -19.90 -2.88 -0.61
CA SER A 272 -20.67 -2.74 -1.86
C SER A 272 -19.88 -1.96 -2.92
N GLN A 273 -19.21 -0.87 -2.53
CA GLN A 273 -18.32 -0.12 -3.42
C GLN A 273 -17.15 -0.98 -3.90
N ALA A 274 -16.51 -1.72 -3.01
CA ALA A 274 -15.43 -2.65 -3.36
C ALA A 274 -15.92 -3.76 -4.31
N ALA A 275 -17.14 -4.28 -4.11
CA ALA A 275 -17.76 -5.25 -5.01
C ALA A 275 -17.99 -4.67 -6.41
N SER A 276 -18.48 -3.43 -6.50
CA SER A 276 -18.65 -2.72 -7.77
C SER A 276 -17.30 -2.56 -8.48
N LEU A 277 -16.24 -2.18 -7.77
CA LEU A 277 -14.91 -2.04 -8.35
C LEU A 277 -14.31 -3.39 -8.81
N ARG A 278 -14.61 -4.49 -8.13
CA ARG A 278 -14.22 -5.82 -8.63
C ARG A 278 -14.89 -6.16 -9.97
N GLY A 279 -16.17 -5.81 -10.13
CA GLY A 279 -16.89 -5.95 -11.39
C GLY A 279 -16.30 -5.06 -12.51
N GLU A 280 -16.01 -3.82 -12.19
CA GLU A 280 -15.39 -2.87 -13.14
C GLU A 280 -13.95 -3.29 -13.50
N ARG A 281 -13.18 -3.85 -12.56
CA ARG A 281 -11.87 -4.44 -12.84
C ARG A 281 -11.95 -5.53 -13.89
N ALA A 282 -12.87 -6.46 -13.76
CA ALA A 282 -13.03 -7.57 -14.72
C ALA A 282 -13.35 -7.04 -16.14
N LYS A 283 -14.26 -6.05 -16.24
CA LYS A 283 -14.60 -5.43 -17.52
C LYS A 283 -13.40 -4.69 -18.13
N LEU A 284 -12.72 -3.87 -17.33
CA LEU A 284 -11.57 -3.09 -17.80
C LEU A 284 -10.42 -4.01 -18.23
N LEU A 285 -10.14 -5.07 -17.46
CA LEU A 285 -9.12 -6.06 -17.81
C LEU A 285 -9.43 -6.73 -19.16
N GLY A 286 -10.65 -7.18 -19.38
CA GLY A 286 -11.06 -7.77 -20.68
C GLY A 286 -10.90 -6.79 -21.84
N GLN A 287 -11.24 -5.51 -21.64
CA GLN A 287 -11.04 -4.48 -22.68
C GLN A 287 -9.55 -4.25 -23.01
N LEU A 288 -8.67 -4.26 -21.97
CA LEU A 288 -7.24 -4.08 -22.17
C LEU A 288 -6.60 -5.30 -22.83
N GLN A 289 -7.01 -6.52 -22.46
CA GLN A 289 -6.52 -7.77 -23.06
C GLN A 289 -6.92 -7.89 -24.53
N GLY A 290 -8.10 -7.38 -24.93
CA GLY A 290 -8.56 -7.34 -26.31
C GLY A 290 -7.97 -6.18 -27.14
N MET A 291 -7.07 -5.34 -26.59
CA MET A 291 -6.56 -4.15 -27.27
C MET A 291 -5.20 -4.44 -27.94
N PRO A 292 -5.11 -4.30 -29.28
CA PRO A 292 -3.82 -4.49 -29.97
C PRO A 292 -2.72 -3.58 -29.40
N GLY A 293 -1.53 -4.13 -29.20
CA GLY A 293 -0.37 -3.39 -28.66
C GLY A 293 -0.35 -3.24 -27.14
N VAL A 294 -1.34 -3.80 -26.43
CA VAL A 294 -1.44 -3.79 -24.97
C VAL A 294 -1.31 -5.24 -24.43
N ARG A 295 -0.42 -5.45 -23.49
CA ARG A 295 -0.37 -6.68 -22.69
C ARG A 295 -0.80 -6.33 -21.27
N ALA A 296 -2.04 -6.61 -20.90
CA ALA A 296 -2.56 -6.44 -19.55
C ALA A 296 -2.31 -7.69 -18.70
N PHE A 297 -2.02 -7.48 -17.40
CA PHE A 297 -1.77 -8.54 -16.44
C PHE A 297 -2.96 -8.73 -15.51
N GLU A 298 -3.18 -9.98 -15.08
CA GLU A 298 -4.22 -10.32 -14.10
C GLU A 298 -4.01 -9.55 -12.79
N SER A 299 -5.12 -9.14 -12.19
CA SER A 299 -5.08 -8.37 -10.94
C SER A 299 -6.14 -8.82 -9.96
N ALA A 300 -5.73 -8.94 -8.70
CA ALA A 300 -6.60 -9.11 -7.54
C ALA A 300 -6.73 -7.81 -6.72
N ALA A 301 -6.15 -6.68 -7.18
CA ALA A 301 -6.20 -5.36 -6.55
C ALA A 301 -7.24 -4.44 -7.22
N ASN A 302 -7.31 -3.16 -6.83
CA ASN A 302 -8.13 -2.15 -7.51
C ASN A 302 -7.36 -1.37 -8.60
N PHE A 303 -6.40 -2.00 -9.23
CA PHE A 303 -5.63 -1.44 -10.35
C PHE A 303 -5.23 -2.55 -11.30
N ILE A 304 -4.85 -2.18 -12.51
CA ILE A 304 -4.34 -3.10 -13.54
C ILE A 304 -2.99 -2.60 -14.01
N LEU A 305 -1.99 -3.49 -13.99
CA LEU A 305 -0.72 -3.29 -14.67
C LEU A 305 -0.88 -3.70 -16.14
N PHE A 306 -0.38 -2.88 -17.05
CA PHE A 306 -0.33 -3.22 -18.46
C PHE A 306 0.97 -2.73 -19.10
N ARG A 307 1.42 -3.40 -20.16
CA ARG A 307 2.64 -3.08 -20.89
C ARG A 307 2.30 -2.64 -22.31
N VAL A 308 2.99 -1.62 -22.79
CA VAL A 308 2.94 -1.10 -24.15
C VAL A 308 4.36 -0.89 -24.69
N LYS A 309 4.51 -0.78 -26.01
CA LYS A 309 5.84 -0.64 -26.64
C LYS A 309 6.55 0.66 -26.25
N ASP A 310 5.82 1.78 -26.22
CA ASP A 310 6.33 3.11 -25.85
C ASP A 310 5.48 3.70 -24.73
N ALA A 311 5.85 3.35 -23.48
CA ALA A 311 5.13 3.79 -22.31
C ALA A 311 5.21 5.31 -22.12
N ALA A 312 6.29 5.96 -22.52
CA ALA A 312 6.46 7.41 -22.33
C ALA A 312 5.49 8.19 -23.23
N THR A 313 5.43 7.87 -24.52
CA THR A 313 4.52 8.50 -25.47
C THR A 313 3.05 8.20 -25.13
N VAL A 314 2.73 6.94 -24.80
CA VAL A 314 1.36 6.55 -24.44
C VAL A 314 0.92 7.24 -23.14
N PHE A 315 1.76 7.29 -22.12
CA PHE A 315 1.48 8.03 -20.87
C PHE A 315 1.24 9.51 -21.12
N ALA A 316 2.10 10.17 -21.90
CA ALA A 316 1.93 11.58 -22.25
C ALA A 316 0.62 11.82 -23.01
N GLY A 317 0.29 10.97 -23.97
CA GLY A 317 -0.95 11.03 -24.74
C GLY A 317 -2.21 10.86 -23.89
N ILE A 318 -2.20 9.92 -22.93
CA ILE A 318 -3.30 9.72 -21.97
C ILE A 318 -3.46 10.97 -21.09
N LYS A 319 -2.34 11.50 -20.57
CA LYS A 319 -2.35 12.71 -19.73
C LYS A 319 -2.86 13.94 -20.49
N GLN A 320 -2.46 14.15 -21.74
CA GLN A 320 -2.97 15.23 -22.58
C GLN A 320 -4.49 15.16 -22.80
N ARG A 321 -5.07 13.95 -22.70
CA ARG A 321 -6.52 13.72 -22.80
C ARG A 321 -7.24 13.76 -21.45
N GLY A 322 -6.62 14.34 -20.43
CA GLY A 322 -7.25 14.60 -19.15
C GLY A 322 -7.33 13.38 -18.21
N VAL A 323 -6.54 12.33 -18.42
CA VAL A 323 -6.52 11.16 -17.52
C VAL A 323 -5.13 11.01 -16.89
N LEU A 324 -5.07 10.90 -15.58
CA LEU A 324 -3.85 10.70 -14.83
C LEU A 324 -3.73 9.24 -14.36
N ILE A 325 -2.73 8.53 -14.89
CA ILE A 325 -2.36 7.17 -14.49
C ILE A 325 -0.93 7.15 -13.95
N LYS A 326 -0.39 5.99 -13.59
CA LYS A 326 0.99 5.86 -13.13
C LYS A 326 1.89 5.30 -14.22
N ASN A 327 2.96 6.01 -14.56
CA ASN A 327 4.07 5.47 -15.34
C ASN A 327 5.05 4.75 -14.41
N LEU A 328 5.38 3.51 -14.72
CA LEU A 328 6.31 2.66 -13.95
C LEU A 328 7.57 2.30 -14.75
N ALA A 329 7.65 2.68 -16.03
CA ALA A 329 8.84 2.47 -16.83
C ALA A 329 10.05 3.15 -16.17
N GLY A 330 11.18 2.47 -16.14
CA GLY A 330 12.42 2.95 -15.52
C GLY A 330 12.51 2.77 -13.99
N SER A 331 11.45 2.32 -13.32
CA SER A 331 11.50 2.06 -11.87
C SER A 331 12.10 0.68 -11.51
N HIS A 332 12.02 -0.28 -12.42
CA HIS A 332 12.59 -1.63 -12.29
C HIS A 332 12.67 -2.28 -13.68
N ALA A 333 13.69 -3.11 -13.94
CA ALA A 333 13.87 -3.75 -15.25
C ALA A 333 12.64 -4.53 -15.72
N LEU A 334 11.98 -5.28 -14.83
CA LEU A 334 10.74 -6.00 -15.14
C LEU A 334 9.54 -5.09 -15.46
N LEU A 335 9.60 -3.81 -15.12
CA LEU A 335 8.52 -2.84 -15.37
C LEU A 335 8.77 -1.98 -16.61
N GLU A 336 9.77 -2.31 -17.43
CA GLU A 336 10.00 -1.61 -18.69
C GLU A 336 8.76 -1.69 -19.59
N GLY A 337 8.34 -0.54 -20.12
CA GLY A 337 7.11 -0.43 -20.90
C GLY A 337 5.80 -0.50 -20.08
N CYS A 338 5.87 -0.60 -18.76
CA CYS A 338 4.69 -0.79 -17.92
C CYS A 338 4.07 0.52 -17.42
N LEU A 339 2.75 0.55 -17.52
CA LEU A 339 1.86 1.57 -16.95
C LEU A 339 0.88 0.89 -16.00
N ARG A 340 0.39 1.62 -14.99
CA ARG A 340 -0.62 1.13 -14.05
C ARG A 340 -1.79 2.08 -14.00
N VAL A 341 -2.99 1.54 -14.16
CA VAL A 341 -4.25 2.28 -14.06
C VAL A 341 -5.05 1.81 -12.85
N THR A 342 -5.56 2.74 -12.06
CA THR A 342 -6.54 2.46 -11.01
C THR A 342 -7.89 2.13 -11.65
N VAL A 343 -8.62 1.19 -11.09
CA VAL A 343 -10.00 0.89 -11.50
C VAL A 343 -10.91 1.97 -10.92
N GLY A 344 -11.49 2.77 -11.78
CA GLY A 344 -12.45 3.82 -11.46
C GLY A 344 -13.89 3.37 -11.60
N THR A 345 -14.82 4.34 -11.63
CA THR A 345 -16.20 4.14 -12.06
C THR A 345 -16.27 3.73 -13.53
N ALA A 346 -17.41 3.20 -13.97
CA ALA A 346 -17.60 2.83 -15.38
C ALA A 346 -17.28 3.99 -16.35
N ALA A 347 -17.71 5.22 -16.00
CA ALA A 347 -17.45 6.42 -16.81
C ALA A 347 -15.97 6.82 -16.86
N GLU A 348 -15.27 6.72 -15.71
CA GLU A 348 -13.83 7.00 -15.65
C GLU A 348 -13.02 5.96 -16.43
N ASN A 349 -13.38 4.68 -16.30
CA ASN A 349 -12.76 3.58 -17.05
C ASN A 349 -12.98 3.74 -18.56
N GLU A 350 -14.18 4.12 -18.99
CA GLU A 350 -14.48 4.40 -20.40
C GLU A 350 -13.65 5.57 -20.94
N THR A 351 -13.54 6.66 -20.16
CA THR A 351 -12.70 7.82 -20.49
C THR A 351 -11.23 7.41 -20.65
N PHE A 352 -10.71 6.59 -19.72
CA PHE A 352 -9.37 6.06 -19.82
C PHE A 352 -9.17 5.19 -21.07
N VAL A 353 -10.09 4.26 -21.36
CA VAL A 353 -9.99 3.38 -22.53
C VAL A 353 -9.99 4.17 -23.83
N LYS A 354 -10.82 5.21 -23.97
CA LYS A 354 -10.82 6.13 -25.11
C LYS A 354 -9.48 6.85 -25.25
N ALA A 355 -8.96 7.39 -24.13
CA ALA A 355 -7.67 8.08 -24.10
C ALA A 355 -6.51 7.15 -24.49
N LEU A 356 -6.49 5.91 -23.97
CA LEU A 356 -5.47 4.91 -24.28
C LEU A 356 -5.48 4.53 -25.76
N ARG A 357 -6.65 4.19 -26.34
CA ARG A 357 -6.79 3.85 -27.77
C ARG A 357 -6.25 4.97 -28.66
N ALA A 358 -6.64 6.22 -28.38
CA ALA A 358 -6.18 7.37 -29.15
C ALA A 358 -4.66 7.62 -28.99
N SER A 359 -4.05 7.22 -27.86
CA SER A 359 -2.63 7.38 -27.61
C SER A 359 -1.76 6.28 -28.23
N LEU A 360 -2.32 5.09 -28.43
CA LEU A 360 -1.64 3.98 -29.13
C LEU A 360 -1.55 4.25 -30.66
N ASN A 361 -2.55 4.94 -31.24
CA ASN A 361 -2.61 5.21 -32.69
C ASN A 361 -1.71 6.39 -33.13
N VAL A 362 -1.15 7.16 -32.21
CA VAL A 362 -0.27 8.31 -32.55
C VAL A 362 1.16 7.85 -32.90
N GLY A 363 1.50 6.58 -32.65
CA GLY A 363 2.81 6.00 -32.94
C GLY A 363 2.85 5.08 -34.17
N GLN A 364 1.77 5.05 -34.96
CA GLN A 364 1.75 4.42 -36.28
C GLN A 364 1.72 5.52 -37.36
#